data_396d00f28a7eb217d11ca7665dfebb41
#
_entry.id   396d00f28a7eb217d11ca7665dfebb41
#
_cell.length_a   1.000
_cell.length_b   1.000
_cell.length_c   1.000
_cell.angle_alpha   90.00
_cell.angle_beta   90.00
_cell.angle_gamma   90.00
#
_symmetry.space_group_name_H-M   'P 1'
#
loop_
_entity.id
_entity.type
_entity.pdbx_description
1 polymer ?
#
loop_
_entity_poly.entity_id
_entity_poly.type
_entity_poly.pdbx_seq_one_letter_code
_entity_poly.pdbx_strand_id
1 'polypeptide(L)'
;MKRYRQQRRLIGPVYRPDSVIKLEPAIDAVLDRTIAKLKSMDGAGLNLKRWMHILVVECLGAAVLSWSPGMLKQETDWYTSEHAYLGWRRKSVFGLFPLMAKMQYISRPVNRWFSNLWGVTHEPPAGFRPFFPVRI
;
A
#
# COMPACT_ATOMS: atom_id res chain seq x y z
N MET A 1 21.93 12.99 17.66
CA MET A 1 21.07 12.25 18.61
C MET A 1 19.87 13.04 19.16
N LYS A 2 19.90 14.36 19.34
CA LYS A 2 18.75 15.17 19.85
C LYS A 2 17.50 15.07 18.98
N ARG A 3 17.64 15.14 17.64
CA ARG A 3 16.53 15.09 16.67
C ARG A 3 15.73 13.76 16.72
N TYR A 4 16.42 12.63 16.85
CA TYR A 4 15.79 11.31 16.98
C TYR A 4 14.98 11.19 18.28
N ARG A 5 15.50 11.69 19.41
CA ARG A 5 14.76 11.67 20.68
C ARG A 5 13.51 12.53 20.63
N GLN A 6 13.56 13.68 19.96
CA GLN A 6 12.39 14.54 19.77
C GLN A 6 11.32 13.84 18.91
N GLN A 7 11.71 13.26 17.78
CA GLN A 7 10.80 12.51 16.93
C GLN A 7 10.15 11.34 17.67
N ARG A 8 10.94 10.57 18.43
CA ARG A 8 10.41 9.44 19.21
C ARG A 8 9.46 9.87 20.31
N ARG A 9 9.68 11.02 20.94
CA ARG A 9 8.75 11.59 21.93
C ARG A 9 7.40 12.00 21.32
N LEU A 10 7.40 12.50 20.09
CA LEU A 10 6.19 12.88 19.38
C LEU A 10 5.39 11.66 18.89
N ILE A 11 6.10 10.66 18.37
CA ILE A 11 5.46 9.47 17.78
C ILE A 11 5.13 8.40 18.83
N GLY A 12 5.93 8.30 19.89
CA GLY A 12 5.79 7.28 20.93
C GLY A 12 4.39 7.14 21.53
N PRO A 13 3.71 8.24 21.87
CA PRO A 13 2.36 8.17 22.44
C PRO A 13 1.31 7.52 21.53
N VAL A 14 1.49 7.61 20.21
CA VAL A 14 0.56 7.01 19.23
C VAL A 14 0.58 5.48 19.29
N TYR A 15 1.72 4.89 19.63
CA TYR A 15 1.91 3.44 19.73
C TYR A 15 1.64 2.87 21.14
N ARG A 16 1.09 3.67 22.04
CA ARG A 16 0.68 3.15 23.35
C ARG A 16 -0.53 2.24 23.21
N PRO A 17 -0.64 1.17 24.01
CA PRO A 17 -1.80 0.27 23.97
C PRO A 17 -3.13 1.00 23.99
N ASP A 18 -3.29 1.98 24.89
CA ASP A 18 -4.50 2.78 25.03
C ASP A 18 -4.87 3.58 23.77
N SER A 19 -3.88 3.93 22.95
CA SER A 19 -4.10 4.64 21.69
C SER A 19 -4.44 3.65 20.57
N VAL A 20 -3.84 2.46 20.60
CA VAL A 20 -4.09 1.40 19.59
C VAL A 20 -5.49 0.82 19.76
N ILE A 21 -5.94 0.59 21.00
CA ILE A 21 -7.30 0.10 21.31
C ILE A 21 -8.38 1.02 20.72
N LYS A 22 -8.15 2.33 20.66
CA LYS A 22 -9.09 3.28 20.06
C LYS A 22 -9.29 3.07 18.54
N LEU A 23 -8.36 2.40 17.87
CA LEU A 23 -8.45 2.09 16.43
C LEU A 23 -9.19 0.78 16.17
N GLU A 24 -9.36 -0.06 17.20
CA GLU A 24 -10.01 -1.37 17.12
C GLU A 24 -11.41 -1.29 16.49
N PRO A 25 -12.31 -0.41 16.90
CA PRO A 25 -13.66 -0.34 16.31
C PRO A 25 -13.67 -0.02 14.82
N ALA A 26 -12.69 0.78 14.35
CA ALA A 26 -12.58 1.11 12.94
C ALA A 26 -12.11 -0.10 12.12
N ILE A 27 -11.22 -0.90 12.69
CA ILE A 27 -10.71 -2.13 12.07
C ILE A 27 -11.80 -3.20 12.05
N ASP A 28 -12.51 -3.38 13.16
CA ASP A 28 -13.60 -4.35 13.29
C ASP A 28 -14.71 -4.07 12.27
N ALA A 29 -15.08 -2.83 12.09
CA ALA A 29 -16.06 -2.44 11.06
C ALA A 29 -15.63 -2.79 9.63
N VAL A 30 -14.32 -2.78 9.33
CA VAL A 30 -13.79 -3.22 8.03
C VAL A 30 -13.80 -4.75 7.94
N LEU A 31 -13.42 -5.44 9.02
CA LEU A 31 -13.42 -6.90 9.08
C LEU A 31 -14.82 -7.45 8.90
N ASP A 32 -15.82 -6.91 9.58
CA ASP A 32 -17.22 -7.33 9.46
C ASP A 32 -17.74 -7.19 8.03
N ARG A 33 -17.45 -6.06 7.39
CA ARG A 33 -17.79 -5.84 5.97
C ARG A 33 -17.10 -6.84 5.06
N THR A 34 -15.83 -7.15 5.34
CA THR A 34 -15.06 -8.12 4.56
C THR A 34 -15.61 -9.54 4.73
N ILE A 35 -15.95 -9.93 5.95
CA ILE A 35 -16.54 -11.24 6.25
C ILE A 35 -17.91 -11.36 5.58
N ALA A 36 -18.76 -10.34 5.69
CA ALA A 36 -20.06 -10.34 5.03
C ALA A 36 -19.92 -10.49 3.51
N LYS A 37 -18.92 -9.83 2.92
CA LYS A 37 -18.65 -9.91 1.49
C LYS A 37 -18.14 -11.30 1.08
N LEU A 38 -17.22 -11.87 1.83
CA LEU A 38 -16.71 -13.22 1.57
C LEU A 38 -17.81 -14.28 1.68
N LYS A 39 -18.71 -14.16 2.66
CA LYS A 39 -19.87 -15.04 2.80
C LYS A 39 -20.82 -14.94 1.62
N SER A 40 -20.98 -13.76 1.03
CA SER A 40 -21.85 -13.57 -0.15
C SER A 40 -21.29 -14.20 -1.43
N MET A 41 -20.01 -14.59 -1.45
CA MET A 41 -19.37 -15.22 -2.61
C MET A 41 -19.67 -16.72 -2.74
N ASP A 42 -20.25 -17.34 -1.72
CA ASP A 42 -20.78 -18.70 -1.69
C ASP A 42 -19.92 -19.75 -2.43
N GLY A 43 -18.67 -19.90 -2.01
CA GLY A 43 -17.74 -20.90 -2.57
C GLY A 43 -17.10 -20.54 -3.92
N ALA A 44 -17.31 -19.33 -4.44
CA ALA A 44 -16.59 -18.88 -5.62
C ALA A 44 -15.08 -18.83 -5.36
N GLY A 45 -14.30 -19.26 -6.35
CA GLY A 45 -12.83 -19.20 -6.25
C GLY A 45 -12.35 -17.77 -6.12
N LEU A 46 -11.55 -17.48 -5.10
CA LEU A 46 -11.02 -16.15 -4.87
C LEU A 46 -9.48 -16.13 -4.85
N ASN A 47 -8.91 -15.02 -5.34
CA ASN A 47 -7.49 -14.77 -5.23
C ASN A 47 -7.16 -14.20 -3.84
N LEU A 48 -6.74 -15.08 -2.91
CA LEU A 48 -6.48 -14.72 -1.52
C LEU A 48 -5.46 -13.58 -1.39
N LYS A 49 -4.39 -13.58 -2.20
CA LYS A 49 -3.38 -12.52 -2.18
C LYS A 49 -4.00 -11.15 -2.44
N ARG A 50 -4.86 -11.05 -3.44
CA ARG A 50 -5.55 -9.81 -3.80
C ARG A 50 -6.50 -9.36 -2.70
N TRP A 51 -7.28 -10.29 -2.14
CA TRP A 51 -8.21 -9.99 -1.05
C TRP A 51 -7.52 -9.55 0.23
N MET A 52 -6.41 -10.19 0.60
CA MET A 52 -5.61 -9.76 1.75
C MET A 52 -5.02 -8.36 1.54
N HIS A 53 -4.62 -8.02 0.32
CA HIS A 53 -4.15 -6.68 0.02
C HIS A 53 -5.26 -5.64 0.16
N ILE A 54 -6.44 -5.90 -0.40
CA ILE A 54 -7.64 -5.04 -0.25
C ILE A 54 -7.96 -4.82 1.23
N LEU A 55 -8.01 -5.89 2.01
CA LEU A 55 -8.29 -5.84 3.45
C LEU A 55 -7.29 -4.95 4.19
N VAL A 56 -5.99 -5.16 3.97
CA VAL A 56 -4.94 -4.39 4.64
C VAL A 56 -5.02 -2.91 4.28
N VAL A 57 -5.26 -2.57 3.02
CA VAL A 57 -5.37 -1.17 2.57
C VAL A 57 -6.62 -0.49 3.14
N GLU A 58 -7.76 -1.20 3.21
CA GLU A 58 -8.98 -0.68 3.84
C GLU A 58 -8.81 -0.48 5.35
N CYS A 59 -8.19 -1.44 6.05
CA CYS A 59 -7.88 -1.30 7.48
C CYS A 59 -6.93 -0.12 7.74
N LEU A 60 -5.89 0.03 6.93
CA LEU A 60 -4.96 1.14 7.04
C LEU A 60 -5.64 2.49 6.77
N GLY A 61 -6.50 2.55 5.77
CA GLY A 61 -7.31 3.74 5.47
C GLY A 61 -8.23 4.11 6.63
N ALA A 62 -8.94 3.14 7.19
CA ALA A 62 -9.86 3.36 8.31
C ALA A 62 -9.12 3.79 9.59
N ALA A 63 -8.03 3.10 9.93
CA ALA A 63 -7.31 3.33 11.18
C ALA A 63 -6.47 4.62 11.16
N VAL A 64 -5.78 4.92 10.05
CA VAL A 64 -4.80 6.02 9.98
C VAL A 64 -5.38 7.29 9.37
N LEU A 65 -6.23 7.14 8.34
CA LEU A 65 -6.73 8.25 7.56
C LEU A 65 -8.20 8.58 7.86
N SER A 66 -8.87 7.76 8.67
CA SER A 66 -10.33 7.84 8.91
C SER A 66 -11.12 7.88 7.59
N TRP A 67 -10.65 7.15 6.60
CA TRP A 67 -11.16 7.16 5.24
C TRP A 67 -11.17 5.74 4.66
N SER A 68 -12.20 5.42 3.86
CA SER A 68 -12.28 4.15 3.15
C SER A 68 -11.92 4.36 1.67
N PRO A 69 -10.89 3.66 1.16
CA PRO A 69 -10.54 3.70 -0.25
C PRO A 69 -11.65 3.22 -1.19
N GLY A 70 -12.50 2.33 -0.70
CA GLY A 70 -13.60 1.75 -1.46
C GLY A 70 -13.19 0.54 -2.31
N MET A 71 -12.01 0.00 -2.11
CA MET A 71 -11.52 -1.20 -2.81
C MET A 71 -12.38 -2.42 -2.50
N LEU A 72 -12.80 -2.56 -1.23
CA LEU A 72 -13.68 -3.64 -0.79
C LEU A 72 -15.07 -3.56 -1.46
N LYS A 73 -15.61 -2.36 -1.63
CA LYS A 73 -16.90 -2.13 -2.29
C LYS A 73 -16.85 -2.46 -3.79
N GLN A 74 -15.74 -2.11 -4.44
CA GLN A 74 -15.55 -2.30 -5.88
C GLN A 74 -14.92 -3.68 -6.22
N GLU A 75 -14.56 -4.47 -5.20
CA GLU A 75 -13.91 -5.78 -5.36
C GLU A 75 -12.62 -5.73 -6.21
N THR A 76 -11.97 -4.58 -6.22
CA THR A 76 -10.78 -4.36 -7.02
C THR A 76 -9.68 -3.70 -6.21
N ASP A 77 -8.47 -4.17 -6.39
CA ASP A 77 -7.27 -3.56 -5.84
C ASP A 77 -6.62 -2.55 -6.79
N TRP A 78 -7.25 -2.26 -7.93
CA TRP A 78 -6.73 -1.39 -8.98
C TRP A 78 -5.27 -1.70 -9.35
N TYR A 79 -4.90 -2.98 -9.34
CA TYR A 79 -3.54 -3.48 -9.59
C TYR A 79 -2.48 -2.97 -8.59
N THR A 80 -2.88 -2.41 -7.47
CA THR A 80 -1.94 -1.86 -6.47
C THR A 80 -1.12 -2.95 -5.81
N SER A 81 -1.66 -4.15 -5.62
CA SER A 81 -0.93 -5.31 -5.08
C SER A 81 0.21 -5.76 -5.99
N GLU A 82 -0.03 -5.81 -7.28
CA GLU A 82 0.98 -6.17 -8.26
C GLU A 82 2.07 -5.08 -8.37
N HIS A 83 1.65 -3.82 -8.42
CA HIS A 83 2.56 -2.69 -8.45
C HIS A 83 3.45 -2.60 -7.20
N ALA A 84 2.89 -2.82 -6.03
CA ALA A 84 3.63 -2.88 -4.78
C ALA A 84 4.64 -4.04 -4.77
N TYR A 85 4.25 -5.22 -5.24
CA TYR A 85 5.13 -6.38 -5.34
C TYR A 85 6.29 -6.14 -6.31
N LEU A 86 6.02 -5.60 -7.49
CA LEU A 86 7.04 -5.26 -8.48
C LEU A 86 7.99 -4.18 -7.94
N GLY A 87 7.47 -3.18 -7.26
CA GLY A 87 8.26 -2.14 -6.60
C GLY A 87 9.18 -2.70 -5.51
N TRP A 88 8.67 -3.63 -4.69
CA TRP A 88 9.47 -4.31 -3.66
C TRP A 88 10.55 -5.19 -4.28
N ARG A 89 10.20 -6.03 -5.27
CA ARG A 89 11.14 -6.88 -6.01
C ARG A 89 12.27 -6.07 -6.62
N ARG A 90 11.93 -4.94 -7.23
CA ARG A 90 12.92 -4.01 -7.78
C ARG A 90 13.86 -3.48 -6.71
N LYS A 91 13.33 -2.98 -5.59
CA LYS A 91 14.15 -2.47 -4.48
C LYS A 91 15.07 -3.54 -3.89
N SER A 92 14.60 -4.77 -3.80
CA SER A 92 15.40 -5.90 -3.28
C SER A 92 16.56 -6.24 -4.21
N VAL A 93 16.35 -6.24 -5.52
CA VAL A 93 17.40 -6.52 -6.50
C VAL A 93 18.40 -5.36 -6.59
N PHE A 94 17.91 -4.12 -6.74
CA PHE A 94 18.79 -2.96 -6.90
C PHE A 94 19.37 -2.45 -5.60
N GLY A 95 18.81 -2.81 -4.45
CA GLY A 95 19.38 -2.52 -3.14
C GLY A 95 20.74 -3.17 -2.92
N LEU A 96 21.01 -4.28 -3.61
CA LEU A 96 22.32 -4.94 -3.64
C LEU A 96 23.36 -4.16 -4.47
N PHE A 97 22.91 -3.25 -5.33
CA PHE A 97 23.78 -2.47 -6.24
C PHE A 97 23.50 -0.97 -6.09
N PRO A 98 24.04 -0.32 -5.03
CA PRO A 98 23.73 1.09 -4.73
C PRO A 98 24.00 2.06 -5.87
N LEU A 99 25.05 1.80 -6.67
CA LEU A 99 25.38 2.62 -7.85
C LEU A 99 24.32 2.54 -8.93
N MET A 100 23.78 1.35 -9.20
CA MET A 100 22.71 1.18 -10.18
C MET A 100 21.40 1.85 -9.69
N ALA A 101 21.09 1.72 -8.42
CA ALA A 101 19.96 2.42 -7.81
C ALA A 101 20.11 3.94 -7.96
N LYS A 102 21.30 4.49 -7.69
CA LYS A 102 21.60 5.92 -7.84
C LYS A 102 21.48 6.37 -9.29
N MET A 103 21.98 5.62 -10.26
CA MET A 103 21.86 5.92 -11.69
C MET A 103 20.40 5.94 -12.15
N GLN A 104 19.58 5.03 -11.65
CA GLN A 104 18.14 5.01 -11.94
C GLN A 104 17.40 6.25 -11.43
N TYR A 105 17.79 6.77 -10.26
CA TYR A 105 17.16 7.98 -9.71
C TYR A 105 17.60 9.26 -10.42
N ILE A 106 18.84 9.31 -10.90
CA ILE A 106 19.41 10.52 -11.52
C ILE A 106 19.01 10.64 -13.00
N SER A 107 18.89 9.52 -13.71
CA SER A 107 18.73 9.52 -15.17
C SER A 107 17.37 8.92 -15.57
N ARG A 108 16.42 9.79 -15.99
CA ARG A 108 15.11 9.38 -16.51
C ARG A 108 15.21 8.40 -17.70
N PRO A 109 16.09 8.61 -18.72
CA PRO A 109 16.18 7.69 -19.86
C PRO A 109 16.71 6.31 -19.44
N VAL A 110 17.69 6.25 -18.55
CA VAL A 110 18.21 4.99 -18.01
C VAL A 110 17.12 4.25 -17.23
N ASN A 111 16.35 4.97 -16.44
CA ASN A 111 15.24 4.39 -15.69
C ASN A 111 14.16 3.80 -16.63
N ARG A 112 13.80 4.50 -17.70
CA ARG A 112 12.84 4.02 -18.70
C ARG A 112 13.36 2.78 -19.44
N TRP A 113 14.63 2.77 -19.82
CA TRP A 113 15.28 1.63 -20.48
C TRP A 113 15.27 0.38 -19.58
N PHE A 114 15.66 0.52 -18.30
CA PHE A 114 15.61 -0.57 -17.33
C PHE A 114 14.16 -1.04 -17.05
N SER A 115 13.19 -0.14 -17.00
CA SER A 115 11.79 -0.49 -16.83
C SER A 115 11.28 -1.38 -17.95
N ASN A 116 11.61 -1.02 -19.19
CA ASN A 116 11.23 -1.79 -20.37
C ASN A 116 11.88 -3.18 -20.40
N LEU A 117 13.17 -3.25 -20.04
CA LEU A 117 13.91 -4.50 -20.01
C LEU A 117 13.36 -5.50 -18.98
N TRP A 118 12.83 -5.01 -17.85
CA TRP A 118 12.35 -5.83 -16.73
C TRP A 118 10.83 -5.93 -16.66
N GLY A 119 10.12 -5.39 -17.64
CA GLY A 119 8.65 -5.40 -17.70
C GLY A 119 7.99 -4.64 -16.54
N VAL A 120 8.72 -3.75 -15.85
CA VAL A 120 8.19 -2.95 -14.75
C VAL A 120 7.79 -1.59 -15.29
N THR A 121 6.52 -1.38 -15.50
CA THR A 121 5.99 -0.07 -15.85
C THR A 121 6.04 0.87 -14.64
N HIS A 122 6.55 2.08 -14.84
CA HIS A 122 6.53 3.13 -13.81
C HIS A 122 5.22 3.90 -13.78
N GLU A 123 4.45 3.78 -14.83
CA GLU A 123 3.14 4.41 -14.90
C GLU A 123 2.13 3.56 -14.13
N PRO A 124 1.33 4.18 -13.27
CA PRO A 124 0.25 3.47 -12.62
C PRO A 124 -0.67 2.92 -13.71
N PRO A 125 -1.20 1.70 -13.55
CA PRO A 125 -2.10 1.11 -14.52
C PRO A 125 -3.30 2.02 -14.79
N ALA A 126 -3.82 1.96 -16.00
CA ALA A 126 -5.03 2.70 -16.37
C ALA A 126 -6.15 2.36 -15.37
N GLY A 127 -6.68 3.37 -14.68
CA GLY A 127 -7.66 3.18 -13.60
C GLY A 127 -7.11 3.40 -12.19
N PHE A 128 -5.79 3.48 -12.02
CA PHE A 128 -5.22 3.88 -10.74
C PHE A 128 -5.60 5.32 -10.42
N ARG A 129 -6.43 5.49 -9.39
CA ARG A 129 -6.74 6.83 -8.87
C ARG A 129 -5.75 7.15 -7.77
N PRO A 130 -4.95 8.22 -7.90
CA PRO A 130 -4.07 8.63 -6.81
C PRO A 130 -4.93 8.93 -5.58
N PHE A 131 -4.48 8.47 -4.41
CA PHE A 131 -5.17 8.70 -3.13
C PHE A 131 -5.35 10.19 -2.81
N PHE A 132 -4.50 11.02 -3.38
CA PHE A 132 -4.59 12.47 -3.25
C PHE A 132 -4.69 13.09 -4.65
N PRO A 133 -5.67 13.97 -4.90
CA PRO A 133 -5.64 14.77 -6.10
C PRO A 133 -4.36 15.62 -6.06
N VAL A 134 -3.47 15.39 -7.01
CA VAL A 134 -2.32 16.27 -7.21
C VAL A 134 -2.92 17.62 -7.60
N ARG A 135 -2.98 18.55 -6.65
CA ARG A 135 -3.22 19.97 -6.99
C ARG A 135 -1.96 20.44 -7.72
N ILE A 136 -2.08 20.55 -9.02
CA ILE A 136 -1.16 21.31 -9.86
C ILE A 136 -1.38 22.79 -9.57
#